data_b99867cfe0e78f9392b5df91d0f78029
#
_entry.id   b99867cfe0e78f9392b5df91d0f78029
#
_cell.length_a   1.000
_cell.length_b   1.000
_cell.length_c   1.000
_cell.angle_alpha   90.00
_cell.angle_beta   90.00
_cell.angle_gamma   90.00
#
_symmetry.space_group_name_H-M   'P 1'
#
loop_
_entity.id
_entity.type
_entity.pdbx_description
1 polymer ?
#
loop_
_entity_poly.entity_id
_entity_poly.type
_entity_poly.pdbx_seq_one_letter_code
_entity_poly.pdbx_strand_id
1 'polypeptide(L)'
;MKRIGLLTSGGDCQALNATMRGVVKGLSHNIDDLEVYGFMNGYKGLIYGDYRMLTAKDFSGILTRGGTILGTSRQPFKLMRTPDANGLDKVEAMKQNYHKLNLDCLVILGGNGTQKTANLLREEGLNIIHLPKTIDNDIWGTDMTFGFYSAVNIATDAIDCIHTTASSHNRVFIVEVMGHKVGWLTLYAGIASGADVILIPEIPYDIDKVVEAIERRKRNGSGFTILAVAEGAISKEDAQLPKKELKKKMEADSKIYPSVSYKVAKEIEDRTGMEIRVTVPGHTQRGGSPCPYDRVLSTRLGSAAAKLILNDEYGYMVGLINGKTKKVPLEECAGKLKMVTPDAQEIRDAKRIGISFGD
;
A
#
# COMPACT_ATOMS: atom_id res chain seq x y z
N MET A 1 12.31 -25.75 21.23
CA MET A 1 12.37 -24.26 21.26
C MET A 1 12.39 -23.72 19.85
N LYS A 2 11.51 -22.75 19.52
CA LYS A 2 11.51 -22.03 18.22
C LYS A 2 11.80 -20.54 18.49
N ARG A 3 12.68 -19.92 17.70
CA ARG A 3 13.08 -18.52 17.80
C ARG A 3 12.70 -17.75 16.55
N ILE A 4 11.78 -16.82 16.66
CA ILE A 4 11.20 -16.13 15.51
C ILE A 4 11.50 -14.63 15.59
N GLY A 5 12.11 -14.09 14.53
CA GLY A 5 12.23 -12.65 14.36
C GLY A 5 11.00 -12.07 13.68
N LEU A 6 10.52 -10.91 14.15
CA LEU A 6 9.46 -10.13 13.50
C LEU A 6 9.97 -8.74 13.17
N LEU A 7 9.68 -8.23 11.98
CA LEU A 7 9.89 -6.83 11.65
C LEU A 7 8.79 -6.28 10.71
N THR A 8 8.54 -4.98 10.86
CA THR A 8 7.62 -4.21 10.00
C THR A 8 8.41 -3.10 9.30
N SER A 9 8.37 -3.03 7.98
CA SER A 9 9.21 -2.11 7.21
C SER A 9 8.44 -1.36 6.12
N GLY A 10 8.90 -0.14 5.80
CA GLY A 10 8.27 0.75 4.83
C GLY A 10 7.17 1.61 5.43
N GLY A 11 6.26 2.14 4.61
CA GLY A 11 5.08 2.87 5.11
C GLY A 11 4.20 1.95 5.96
N ASP A 12 3.61 2.48 7.00
CA ASP A 12 2.69 1.73 7.85
C ASP A 12 1.29 1.59 7.24
N CYS A 13 0.47 0.77 7.88
CA CYS A 13 -0.98 0.66 7.64
C CYS A 13 -1.68 0.22 8.93
N GLN A 14 -2.99 0.26 8.90
CA GLN A 14 -3.83 -0.04 10.05
C GLN A 14 -3.69 -1.49 10.56
N ALA A 15 -3.36 -2.45 9.69
CA ALA A 15 -3.49 -3.88 9.97
C ALA A 15 -2.19 -4.61 10.34
N LEU A 16 -1.06 -3.90 10.51
CA LEU A 16 0.24 -4.51 10.87
C LEU A 16 0.20 -5.28 12.18
N ASN A 17 -0.34 -4.67 13.23
CA ASN A 17 -0.44 -5.30 14.55
C ASN A 17 -1.35 -6.53 14.51
N ALA A 18 -2.48 -6.46 13.80
CA ALA A 18 -3.39 -7.58 13.62
C ALA A 18 -2.70 -8.78 12.95
N THR A 19 -1.83 -8.52 11.96
CA THR A 19 -1.11 -9.56 11.23
C THR A 19 -0.04 -10.21 12.11
N MET A 20 0.79 -9.41 12.80
CA MET A 20 1.78 -9.94 13.77
C MET A 20 1.12 -10.78 14.86
N ARG A 21 -0.04 -10.30 15.38
CA ARG A 21 -0.84 -11.08 16.33
C ARG A 21 -1.28 -12.43 15.75
N GLY A 22 -1.71 -12.47 14.49
CA GLY A 22 -2.08 -13.72 13.81
C GLY A 22 -0.94 -14.72 13.75
N VAL A 23 0.28 -14.27 13.42
CA VAL A 23 1.48 -15.11 13.41
C VAL A 23 1.77 -15.68 14.80
N VAL A 24 1.92 -14.78 15.80
CA VAL A 24 2.37 -15.21 17.12
C VAL A 24 1.34 -16.07 17.84
N LYS A 25 0.04 -15.73 17.73
CA LYS A 25 -1.01 -16.59 18.30
C LYS A 25 -1.10 -17.95 17.62
N GLY A 26 -0.89 -18.01 16.29
CA GLY A 26 -0.82 -19.27 15.57
C GLY A 26 0.35 -20.15 16.02
N LEU A 27 1.50 -19.56 16.32
CA LEU A 27 2.67 -20.27 16.81
C LEU A 27 2.49 -20.67 18.30
N SER A 28 2.14 -19.73 19.18
CA SER A 28 2.04 -19.98 20.63
C SER A 28 0.94 -20.98 21.03
N HIS A 29 -0.03 -21.22 20.13
CA HIS A 29 -1.04 -22.27 20.34
C HIS A 29 -0.51 -23.68 20.06
N ASN A 30 0.57 -23.79 19.27
CA ASN A 30 1.13 -25.07 18.80
C ASN A 30 2.56 -25.34 19.29
N ILE A 31 3.21 -24.38 19.94
CA ILE A 31 4.59 -24.50 20.45
C ILE A 31 4.62 -23.94 21.88
N ASP A 32 4.99 -24.79 22.85
CA ASP A 32 5.12 -24.37 24.26
C ASP A 32 6.35 -23.49 24.47
N ASP A 33 7.44 -23.79 23.77
CA ASP A 33 8.75 -23.13 23.92
C ASP A 33 9.02 -22.23 22.70
N LEU A 34 8.43 -21.02 22.69
CA LEU A 34 8.49 -20.03 21.64
C LEU A 34 9.14 -18.73 22.15
N GLU A 35 10.22 -18.31 21.51
CA GLU A 35 10.83 -17.00 21.69
C GLU A 35 10.54 -16.11 20.47
N VAL A 36 10.08 -14.87 20.72
CA VAL A 36 9.76 -13.90 19.68
C VAL A 36 10.60 -12.64 19.85
N TYR A 37 11.40 -12.32 18.84
CA TYR A 37 12.25 -11.14 18.77
C TYR A 37 11.65 -10.10 17.83
N GLY A 38 11.17 -8.97 18.37
CA GLY A 38 10.66 -7.86 17.58
C GLY A 38 11.75 -6.86 17.26
N PHE A 39 12.16 -6.76 15.99
CA PHE A 39 13.16 -5.78 15.57
C PHE A 39 12.52 -4.39 15.43
N MET A 40 13.12 -3.41 16.15
CA MET A 40 12.59 -2.06 16.19
C MET A 40 12.90 -1.30 14.90
N ASN A 41 11.91 -0.54 14.40
CA ASN A 41 12.07 0.27 13.20
C ASN A 41 12.47 -0.51 11.94
N GLY A 42 11.96 -1.75 11.81
CA GLY A 42 12.12 -2.58 10.61
C GLY A 42 13.54 -3.07 10.36
N TYR A 43 14.00 -3.01 9.11
CA TYR A 43 15.37 -3.43 8.78
C TYR A 43 16.45 -2.65 9.52
N LYS A 44 16.18 -1.42 9.95
CA LYS A 44 17.11 -0.65 10.78
C LYS A 44 17.46 -1.41 12.07
N GLY A 45 16.43 -1.93 12.73
CA GLY A 45 16.64 -2.74 13.94
C GLY A 45 17.42 -4.02 13.68
N LEU A 46 17.15 -4.71 12.58
CA LEU A 46 17.89 -5.92 12.21
C LEU A 46 19.35 -5.63 11.85
N ILE A 47 19.64 -4.49 11.18
CA ILE A 47 21.01 -4.07 10.84
C ILE A 47 21.82 -3.76 12.10
N TYR A 48 21.26 -3.01 13.03
CA TYR A 48 22.01 -2.51 14.20
C TYR A 48 21.79 -3.33 15.48
N GLY A 49 21.05 -4.45 15.40
CA GLY A 49 20.79 -5.31 16.56
C GLY A 49 19.84 -4.67 17.60
N ASP A 50 18.95 -3.77 17.16
CA ASP A 50 17.94 -3.14 18.02
C ASP A 50 16.64 -3.97 18.00
N TYR A 51 16.42 -4.74 19.06
CA TYR A 51 15.27 -5.61 19.21
C TYR A 51 14.78 -5.67 20.65
N ARG A 52 13.56 -6.14 20.83
CA ARG A 52 13.03 -6.52 22.14
C ARG A 52 12.45 -7.92 22.11
N MET A 53 12.54 -8.62 23.23
CA MET A 53 11.80 -9.87 23.44
C MET A 53 10.30 -9.55 23.60
N LEU A 54 9.47 -10.28 22.88
CA LEU A 54 8.01 -10.12 22.91
C LEU A 54 7.37 -11.35 23.54
N THR A 55 6.40 -11.10 24.38
CA THR A 55 5.61 -12.12 25.09
C THR A 55 4.19 -12.19 24.54
N ALA A 56 3.45 -13.22 24.88
CA ALA A 56 2.03 -13.34 24.52
C ALA A 56 1.18 -12.13 24.96
N LYS A 57 1.59 -11.41 26.01
CA LYS A 57 0.92 -10.19 26.50
C LYS A 57 1.05 -9.04 25.50
N ASP A 58 2.18 -8.91 24.81
CA ASP A 58 2.41 -7.86 23.81
C ASP A 58 1.45 -7.97 22.60
N PHE A 59 0.92 -9.16 22.35
CA PHE A 59 -0.03 -9.44 21.28
C PHE A 59 -1.49 -9.47 21.75
N SER A 60 -1.74 -9.19 23.02
CA SER A 60 -3.10 -9.04 23.56
C SER A 60 -3.60 -7.62 23.31
N GLY A 61 -4.87 -7.48 22.88
CA GLY A 61 -5.50 -6.17 22.66
C GLY A 61 -5.05 -5.39 21.41
N ILE A 62 -4.09 -5.90 20.63
CA ILE A 62 -3.55 -5.16 19.46
C ILE A 62 -4.30 -5.42 18.14
N LEU A 63 -5.31 -6.28 18.11
CA LEU A 63 -6.09 -6.59 16.89
C LEU A 63 -6.72 -5.34 16.27
N THR A 64 -7.17 -4.41 17.09
CA THR A 64 -7.84 -3.18 16.65
C THR A 64 -6.92 -1.96 16.67
N ARG A 65 -5.67 -2.13 17.09
CA ARG A 65 -4.70 -1.04 17.21
C ARG A 65 -3.99 -0.84 15.86
N GLY A 66 -4.16 0.33 15.25
CA GLY A 66 -3.45 0.73 14.03
C GLY A 66 -1.95 0.99 14.23
N GLY A 67 -1.27 1.25 13.14
CA GLY A 67 0.19 1.40 13.13
C GLY A 67 0.91 0.11 13.47
N THR A 68 2.10 0.21 14.04
CA THR A 68 2.93 -0.95 14.44
C THR A 68 3.56 -0.76 15.81
N ILE A 69 3.47 -1.79 16.66
CA ILE A 69 4.13 -1.80 17.99
C ILE A 69 5.66 -1.89 17.91
N LEU A 70 6.22 -2.24 16.73
CA LEU A 70 7.66 -2.34 16.48
C LEU A 70 8.25 -1.06 15.87
N GLY A 71 7.41 -0.11 15.47
CA GLY A 71 7.86 0.99 14.64
C GLY A 71 8.27 0.54 13.24
N THR A 72 8.53 1.50 12.36
CA THR A 72 8.93 1.22 10.97
C THR A 72 9.91 2.28 10.48
N SER A 73 10.74 1.92 9.50
CA SER A 73 11.57 2.86 8.77
C SER A 73 11.67 2.49 7.30
N ARG A 74 12.02 3.46 6.47
CA ARG A 74 12.31 3.23 5.05
C ARG A 74 13.80 2.97 4.88
N GLN A 75 14.13 1.76 4.42
CA GLN A 75 15.47 1.37 3.99
C GLN A 75 15.39 1.04 2.48
N PRO A 76 15.86 1.94 1.59
CA PRO A 76 15.74 1.71 0.14
C PRO A 76 16.51 0.46 -0.28
N PHE A 77 15.85 -0.46 -0.99
CA PHE A 77 16.46 -1.70 -1.49
C PHE A 77 17.76 -1.45 -2.28
N LYS A 78 17.79 -0.41 -3.11
CA LYS A 78 18.96 -0.03 -3.91
C LYS A 78 20.21 0.25 -3.06
N LEU A 79 20.03 0.63 -1.81
CA LEU A 79 21.11 0.98 -0.88
C LEU A 79 21.46 -0.16 0.11
N MET A 80 20.81 -1.33 0.01
CA MET A 80 21.05 -2.43 0.94
C MET A 80 22.48 -2.99 0.82
N ARG A 81 23.00 -3.13 -0.40
CA ARG A 81 24.38 -3.58 -0.65
C ARG A 81 25.42 -2.44 -0.60
N THR A 82 25.00 -1.21 -0.32
CA THR A 82 25.91 -0.09 -0.11
C THR A 82 26.19 0.04 1.39
N PRO A 83 27.47 0.04 1.81
CA PRO A 83 27.81 0.26 3.21
C PRO A 83 27.19 1.56 3.76
N ASP A 84 26.95 1.61 5.05
CA ASP A 84 26.50 2.83 5.70
C ASP A 84 27.63 3.88 5.83
N ALA A 85 27.35 5.03 6.45
CA ALA A 85 28.32 6.10 6.64
C ALA A 85 29.56 5.69 7.47
N ASN A 86 29.44 4.61 8.25
CA ASN A 86 30.53 4.07 9.08
C ASN A 86 31.22 2.87 8.41
N GLY A 87 30.89 2.56 7.15
CA GLY A 87 31.46 1.43 6.42
C GLY A 87 30.83 0.07 6.75
N LEU A 88 29.72 0.03 7.49
CA LEU A 88 29.05 -1.22 7.85
C LEU A 88 28.35 -1.83 6.62
N ASP A 89 28.69 -3.09 6.31
CA ASP A 89 27.91 -3.90 5.38
C ASP A 89 26.56 -4.29 6.02
N LYS A 90 25.49 -3.70 5.52
CA LYS A 90 24.14 -3.90 6.08
C LYS A 90 23.63 -5.32 5.93
N VAL A 91 23.92 -5.98 4.81
CA VAL A 91 23.47 -7.36 4.55
C VAL A 91 24.17 -8.31 5.50
N GLU A 92 25.48 -8.17 5.62
CA GLU A 92 26.26 -9.00 6.54
C GLU A 92 25.87 -8.75 8.00
N ALA A 93 25.63 -7.50 8.40
CA ALA A 93 25.16 -7.17 9.74
C ALA A 93 23.79 -7.82 10.06
N MET A 94 22.85 -7.82 9.10
CA MET A 94 21.57 -8.50 9.27
C MET A 94 21.74 -10.02 9.45
N LYS A 95 22.62 -10.66 8.67
CA LYS A 95 22.95 -12.08 8.81
C LYS A 95 23.58 -12.40 10.17
N GLN A 96 24.54 -11.58 10.60
CA GLN A 96 25.20 -11.75 11.91
C GLN A 96 24.18 -11.65 13.05
N ASN A 97 23.28 -10.68 13.03
CA ASN A 97 22.24 -10.55 14.06
C ASN A 97 21.24 -11.72 14.03
N TYR A 98 20.87 -12.20 12.84
CA TYR A 98 20.04 -13.40 12.69
C TYR A 98 20.68 -14.63 13.34
N HIS A 99 21.96 -14.91 13.02
CA HIS A 99 22.69 -16.06 13.56
C HIS A 99 23.04 -15.90 15.04
N LYS A 100 23.41 -14.69 15.49
CA LYS A 100 23.70 -14.40 16.90
C LYS A 100 22.51 -14.70 17.81
N LEU A 101 21.29 -14.46 17.35
CA LEU A 101 20.05 -14.76 18.08
C LEU A 101 19.58 -16.20 17.85
N ASN A 102 20.27 -16.99 17.04
CA ASN A 102 19.88 -18.34 16.63
C ASN A 102 18.42 -18.37 16.13
N LEU A 103 18.03 -17.41 15.28
CA LEU A 103 16.68 -17.36 14.75
C LEU A 103 16.43 -18.56 13.80
N ASP A 104 15.30 -19.23 13.98
CA ASP A 104 14.83 -20.25 13.06
C ASP A 104 14.20 -19.65 11.80
N CYS A 105 13.56 -18.47 11.96
CA CYS A 105 12.89 -17.77 10.87
C CYS A 105 12.78 -16.27 11.16
N LEU A 106 12.79 -15.46 10.09
CA LEU A 106 12.46 -14.05 10.12
C LEU A 106 11.16 -13.80 9.34
N VAL A 107 10.13 -13.30 10.03
CA VAL A 107 8.85 -12.90 9.43
C VAL A 107 8.89 -11.41 9.15
N ILE A 108 8.73 -11.05 7.88
CA ILE A 108 8.88 -9.69 7.37
C ILE A 108 7.53 -9.19 6.85
N LEU A 109 7.02 -8.12 7.46
CA LEU A 109 5.78 -7.47 7.04
C LEU A 109 6.12 -6.18 6.29
N GLY A 110 5.79 -6.11 5.00
CA GLY A 110 6.13 -4.91 4.24
C GLY A 110 5.63 -4.88 2.81
N GLY A 111 5.84 -3.73 2.16
CA GLY A 111 5.47 -3.49 0.77
C GLY A 111 6.52 -4.00 -0.23
N ASN A 112 6.40 -3.61 -1.49
CA ASN A 112 7.23 -4.07 -2.61
C ASN A 112 8.74 -3.91 -2.36
N GLY A 113 9.18 -2.75 -1.85
CA GLY A 113 10.61 -2.53 -1.53
C GLY A 113 11.12 -3.46 -0.41
N THR A 114 10.29 -3.69 0.61
CA THR A 114 10.58 -4.60 1.73
C THR A 114 10.66 -6.04 1.25
N GLN A 115 9.77 -6.44 0.34
CA GLN A 115 9.75 -7.77 -0.27
C GLN A 115 11.04 -8.07 -1.06
N LYS A 116 11.57 -7.08 -1.78
CA LYS A 116 12.87 -7.22 -2.47
C LYS A 116 14.01 -7.52 -1.50
N THR A 117 14.04 -6.81 -0.37
CA THR A 117 15.06 -7.08 0.67
C THR A 117 14.81 -8.43 1.35
N ALA A 118 13.56 -8.83 1.55
CA ALA A 118 13.22 -10.17 2.05
C ALA A 118 13.75 -11.28 1.13
N ASN A 119 13.58 -11.13 -0.19
CA ASN A 119 14.14 -12.06 -1.16
C ASN A 119 15.67 -12.05 -1.18
N LEU A 120 16.29 -10.87 -1.07
CA LEU A 120 17.75 -10.76 -0.93
C LEU A 120 18.25 -11.56 0.27
N LEU A 121 17.63 -11.45 1.44
CA LEU A 121 18.03 -12.21 2.63
C LEU A 121 17.78 -13.72 2.47
N ARG A 122 16.73 -14.11 1.73
CA ARG A 122 16.53 -15.52 1.35
C ARG A 122 17.67 -16.04 0.48
N GLU A 123 18.12 -15.25 -0.50
CA GLU A 123 19.26 -15.60 -1.37
C GLU A 123 20.58 -15.70 -0.58
N GLU A 124 20.70 -14.94 0.51
CA GLU A 124 21.82 -15.02 1.46
C GLU A 124 21.70 -16.21 2.44
N GLY A 125 20.70 -17.08 2.27
CA GLY A 125 20.54 -18.32 3.03
C GLY A 125 19.72 -18.20 4.31
N LEU A 126 19.02 -17.09 4.55
CA LEU A 126 18.16 -16.94 5.73
C LEU A 126 16.75 -17.54 5.49
N ASN A 127 16.17 -18.11 6.52
CA ASN A 127 14.78 -18.58 6.50
C ASN A 127 13.83 -17.40 6.62
N ILE A 128 13.16 -17.05 5.53
CA ILE A 128 12.31 -15.86 5.42
C ILE A 128 10.87 -16.25 5.12
N ILE A 129 9.92 -15.60 5.81
CA ILE A 129 8.51 -15.53 5.42
C ILE A 129 8.12 -14.07 5.26
N HIS A 130 7.46 -13.74 4.16
CA HIS A 130 6.98 -12.41 3.87
C HIS A 130 5.44 -12.33 3.95
N LEU A 131 4.93 -11.22 4.51
CA LEU A 131 3.51 -10.91 4.58
C LEU A 131 3.24 -9.58 3.86
N PRO A 132 2.33 -9.58 2.85
CA PRO A 132 2.15 -8.48 1.91
C PRO A 132 1.39 -7.31 2.55
N LYS A 133 2.11 -6.31 3.04
CA LYS A 133 1.61 -5.11 3.68
C LYS A 133 1.71 -3.92 2.73
N THR A 134 0.59 -3.39 2.31
CA THR A 134 0.49 -2.07 1.67
C THR A 134 -0.96 -1.61 1.58
N ILE A 135 -1.18 -0.30 1.60
CA ILE A 135 -2.50 0.28 1.27
C ILE A 135 -2.72 0.38 -0.24
N ASP A 136 -1.68 0.21 -1.04
CA ASP A 136 -1.69 0.42 -2.50
C ASP A 136 -2.17 -0.82 -3.27
N ASN A 137 -2.23 -1.99 -2.63
CA ASN A 137 -2.54 -3.30 -3.25
C ASN A 137 -1.68 -3.65 -4.47
N ASP A 138 -0.41 -3.22 -4.43
CA ASP A 138 0.53 -3.26 -5.55
C ASP A 138 1.47 -4.49 -5.58
N ILE A 139 1.30 -5.45 -4.65
CA ILE A 139 2.16 -6.62 -4.54
C ILE A 139 1.64 -7.73 -5.45
N TRP A 140 2.49 -8.17 -6.37
CA TRP A 140 2.19 -9.30 -7.25
C TRP A 140 2.17 -10.62 -6.47
N GLY A 141 1.30 -11.56 -6.87
CA GLY A 141 1.16 -12.88 -6.23
C GLY A 141 0.15 -12.91 -5.08
N THR A 142 -0.60 -11.84 -4.89
CA THR A 142 -1.75 -11.81 -3.97
C THR A 142 -2.89 -10.99 -4.55
N ASP A 143 -4.13 -11.47 -4.39
CA ASP A 143 -5.31 -10.71 -4.79
C ASP A 143 -5.46 -9.45 -3.93
N MET A 144 -5.11 -9.57 -2.63
CA MET A 144 -5.33 -8.52 -1.66
C MET A 144 -4.17 -8.40 -0.67
N THR A 145 -3.76 -7.16 -0.39
CA THR A 145 -2.80 -6.83 0.66
C THR A 145 -3.54 -6.34 1.91
N PHE A 146 -3.03 -6.68 3.10
CA PHE A 146 -3.63 -6.15 4.32
C PHE A 146 -3.27 -4.68 4.54
N GLY A 147 -4.27 -3.90 4.95
CA GLY A 147 -4.25 -2.44 5.03
C GLY A 147 -4.98 -1.76 3.86
N PHE A 148 -5.20 -2.44 2.76
CA PHE A 148 -5.85 -1.87 1.58
C PHE A 148 -7.31 -1.48 1.85
N TYR A 149 -8.14 -2.40 2.33
CA TYR A 149 -9.56 -2.08 2.58
C TYR A 149 -9.77 -1.06 3.70
N SER A 150 -8.90 -1.03 4.69
CA SER A 150 -8.93 0.03 5.71
C SER A 150 -8.66 1.41 5.10
N ALA A 151 -7.72 1.49 4.17
CA ALA A 151 -7.43 2.74 3.45
C ALA A 151 -8.56 3.09 2.46
N VAL A 152 -9.16 2.11 1.78
CA VAL A 152 -10.36 2.32 0.94
C VAL A 152 -11.48 2.95 1.75
N ASN A 153 -11.79 2.41 2.95
CA ASN A 153 -12.82 2.98 3.81
C ASN A 153 -12.54 4.45 4.13
N ILE A 154 -11.33 4.80 4.55
CA ILE A 154 -10.98 6.18 4.91
C ILE A 154 -11.04 7.10 3.68
N ALA A 155 -10.57 6.65 2.52
CA ALA A 155 -10.64 7.42 1.29
C ALA A 155 -12.11 7.63 0.85
N THR A 156 -12.94 6.59 0.97
CA THR A 156 -14.39 6.66 0.68
C THR A 156 -15.08 7.65 1.63
N ASP A 157 -14.85 7.53 2.95
CA ASP A 157 -15.41 8.44 3.95
C ASP A 157 -15.04 9.90 3.65
N ALA A 158 -13.79 10.15 3.22
CA ALA A 158 -13.35 11.49 2.84
C ALA A 158 -14.09 12.02 1.61
N ILE A 159 -14.33 11.19 0.59
CA ILE A 159 -15.08 11.56 -0.61
C ILE A 159 -16.56 11.77 -0.25
N ASP A 160 -17.17 10.91 0.57
CA ASP A 160 -18.55 11.02 1.02
C ASP A 160 -18.81 12.34 1.79
N CYS A 161 -17.86 12.76 2.64
CA CYS A 161 -17.91 14.07 3.28
C CYS A 161 -17.93 15.21 2.26
N ILE A 162 -17.23 15.06 1.13
CA ILE A 162 -17.20 16.08 0.06
C ILE A 162 -18.52 16.09 -0.72
N HIS A 163 -19.21 14.95 -0.90
CA HIS A 163 -20.48 14.89 -1.62
C HIS A 163 -21.51 15.87 -1.08
N THR A 164 -21.69 15.95 0.22
CA THR A 164 -22.69 16.82 0.87
C THR A 164 -22.40 18.30 0.64
N THR A 165 -21.14 18.72 0.73
CA THR A 165 -20.75 20.11 0.47
C THR A 165 -20.74 20.44 -1.03
N ALA A 166 -20.37 19.48 -1.89
CA ALA A 166 -20.39 19.66 -3.34
C ALA A 166 -21.79 19.94 -3.85
N SER A 167 -22.78 19.15 -3.41
CA SER A 167 -24.19 19.37 -3.78
C SER A 167 -24.75 20.69 -3.29
N SER A 168 -24.30 21.19 -2.11
CA SER A 168 -24.77 22.47 -1.56
C SER A 168 -24.24 23.68 -2.33
N HIS A 169 -23.09 23.56 -2.98
CA HIS A 169 -22.40 24.69 -3.62
C HIS A 169 -22.37 24.62 -5.14
N ASN A 170 -22.88 23.56 -5.77
CA ASN A 170 -22.86 23.34 -7.23
C ASN A 170 -21.44 23.50 -7.83
N ARG A 171 -20.44 22.86 -7.22
CA ARG A 171 -19.03 22.99 -7.58
C ARG A 171 -18.43 21.67 -8.04
N VAL A 172 -17.28 21.77 -8.68
CA VAL A 172 -16.43 20.62 -8.99
C VAL A 172 -15.42 20.43 -7.85
N PHE A 173 -15.34 19.21 -7.34
CA PHE A 173 -14.38 18.83 -6.31
C PHE A 173 -13.46 17.72 -6.81
N ILE A 174 -12.19 17.84 -6.47
CA ILE A 174 -11.17 16.82 -6.67
C ILE A 174 -10.73 16.30 -5.31
N VAL A 175 -10.77 14.99 -5.11
CA VAL A 175 -10.20 14.32 -3.94
C VAL A 175 -9.00 13.50 -4.38
N GLU A 176 -7.81 13.86 -3.88
CA GLU A 176 -6.59 13.14 -4.17
C GLU A 176 -6.45 11.92 -3.28
N VAL A 177 -6.25 10.76 -3.90
CA VAL A 177 -6.15 9.48 -3.21
C VAL A 177 -4.74 8.91 -3.38
N MET A 178 -4.16 8.36 -2.30
CA MET A 178 -2.86 7.69 -2.33
C MET A 178 -2.89 6.45 -3.24
N GLY A 179 -1.75 5.84 -3.47
CA GLY A 179 -1.61 4.64 -4.32
C GLY A 179 -0.26 4.57 -5.03
N HIS A 180 0.57 5.59 -4.86
CA HIS A 180 1.90 5.72 -5.45
C HIS A 180 1.89 5.52 -6.98
N LYS A 181 2.19 4.30 -7.46
CA LYS A 181 2.31 3.99 -8.91
C LYS A 181 1.12 3.24 -9.47
N VAL A 182 0.16 2.89 -8.66
CA VAL A 182 -1.00 2.07 -9.05
C VAL A 182 -2.30 2.72 -8.61
N GLY A 183 -3.35 2.48 -9.36
CA GLY A 183 -4.65 3.11 -9.16
C GLY A 183 -5.65 2.32 -8.32
N TRP A 184 -5.28 1.18 -7.72
CA TRP A 184 -6.23 0.32 -7.00
C TRP A 184 -7.02 1.05 -5.92
N LEU A 185 -6.32 1.83 -5.07
CA LEU A 185 -6.97 2.54 -3.97
C LEU A 185 -7.97 3.59 -4.48
N THR A 186 -7.57 4.36 -5.48
CA THR A 186 -8.42 5.39 -6.11
C THR A 186 -9.60 4.77 -6.84
N LEU A 187 -9.39 3.66 -7.55
CA LEU A 187 -10.43 2.93 -8.27
C LEU A 187 -11.52 2.45 -7.31
N TYR A 188 -11.13 1.76 -6.23
CA TYR A 188 -12.06 1.22 -5.26
C TYR A 188 -12.78 2.31 -4.47
N ALA A 189 -12.06 3.32 -3.97
CA ALA A 189 -12.66 4.43 -3.24
C ALA A 189 -13.59 5.27 -4.15
N GLY A 190 -13.18 5.54 -5.39
CA GLY A 190 -13.98 6.29 -6.35
C GLY A 190 -15.27 5.57 -6.75
N ILE A 191 -15.23 4.25 -6.98
CA ILE A 191 -16.44 3.45 -7.24
C ILE A 191 -17.34 3.42 -5.99
N ALA A 192 -16.76 3.15 -4.82
CA ALA A 192 -17.50 3.02 -3.57
C ALA A 192 -18.23 4.31 -3.17
N SER A 193 -17.64 5.46 -3.44
CA SER A 193 -18.22 6.78 -3.15
C SER A 193 -19.06 7.37 -4.30
N GLY A 194 -19.16 6.68 -5.44
CA GLY A 194 -19.90 7.20 -6.59
C GLY A 194 -19.25 8.44 -7.23
N ALA A 195 -17.94 8.51 -7.29
CA ALA A 195 -17.23 9.57 -8.01
C ALA A 195 -17.60 9.54 -9.50
N ASP A 196 -17.71 10.71 -10.11
CA ASP A 196 -18.13 10.86 -11.52
C ASP A 196 -16.99 10.64 -12.50
N VAL A 197 -15.77 10.96 -12.03
CA VAL A 197 -14.52 10.78 -12.78
C VAL A 197 -13.50 10.13 -11.86
N ILE A 198 -12.81 9.11 -12.36
CA ILE A 198 -11.71 8.42 -11.66
C ILE A 198 -10.46 8.47 -12.53
N LEU A 199 -9.41 9.14 -12.06
CA LEU A 199 -8.14 9.23 -12.79
C LEU A 199 -7.08 8.38 -12.08
N ILE A 200 -6.54 7.39 -12.81
CA ILE A 200 -5.53 6.44 -12.30
C ILE A 200 -4.28 6.41 -13.20
N PRO A 201 -3.11 6.04 -12.68
CA PRO A 201 -1.86 6.02 -13.45
C PRO A 201 -1.89 5.12 -14.68
N GLU A 202 -2.66 4.02 -14.61
CA GLU A 202 -2.71 3.00 -15.65
C GLU A 202 -3.57 3.40 -16.86
N ILE A 203 -4.41 4.43 -16.71
CA ILE A 203 -5.19 5.03 -17.79
C ILE A 203 -4.80 6.51 -17.87
N PRO A 204 -3.83 6.87 -18.70
CA PRO A 204 -3.44 8.27 -18.89
C PRO A 204 -4.63 9.12 -19.36
N TYR A 205 -4.91 10.19 -18.62
CA TYR A 205 -6.09 11.02 -18.88
C TYR A 205 -5.83 12.05 -20.00
N ASP A 206 -6.88 12.33 -20.76
CA ASP A 206 -7.05 13.45 -21.65
C ASP A 206 -7.92 14.50 -20.92
N ILE A 207 -7.37 15.69 -20.69
CA ILE A 207 -8.07 16.71 -19.91
C ILE A 207 -9.35 17.17 -20.61
N ASP A 208 -9.40 17.17 -21.94
CA ASP A 208 -10.57 17.56 -22.70
C ASP A 208 -11.71 16.54 -22.51
N LYS A 209 -11.38 15.24 -22.36
CA LYS A 209 -12.34 14.19 -22.00
C LYS A 209 -12.86 14.32 -20.57
N VAL A 210 -12.01 14.75 -19.65
CA VAL A 210 -12.42 15.07 -18.27
C VAL A 210 -13.40 16.24 -18.28
N VAL A 211 -13.10 17.31 -19.00
CA VAL A 211 -14.00 18.48 -19.15
C VAL A 211 -15.31 18.09 -19.81
N GLU A 212 -15.27 17.27 -20.88
CA GLU A 212 -16.47 16.75 -21.54
C GLU A 212 -17.38 15.99 -20.55
N ALA A 213 -16.80 15.17 -19.67
CA ALA A 213 -17.56 14.44 -18.65
C ALA A 213 -18.24 15.40 -17.65
N ILE A 214 -17.53 16.43 -17.18
CA ILE A 214 -18.04 17.45 -16.27
C ILE A 214 -19.20 18.23 -16.94
N GLU A 215 -19.01 18.70 -18.16
CA GLU A 215 -20.03 19.43 -18.91
C GLU A 215 -21.26 18.59 -19.26
N ARG A 216 -21.08 17.31 -19.60
CA ARG A 216 -22.17 16.36 -19.82
C ARG A 216 -23.04 16.23 -18.57
N ARG A 217 -22.45 16.12 -17.38
CA ARG A 217 -23.19 16.11 -16.12
C ARG A 217 -23.99 17.38 -15.90
N LYS A 218 -23.38 18.54 -16.14
CA LYS A 218 -24.03 19.85 -16.02
C LYS A 218 -25.22 19.95 -16.98
N ARG A 219 -25.06 19.52 -18.24
CA ARG A 219 -26.17 19.48 -19.21
C ARG A 219 -27.30 18.55 -18.78
N ASN A 220 -27.00 17.47 -18.07
CA ASN A 220 -28.01 16.54 -17.55
C ASN A 220 -28.63 16.99 -16.21
N GLY A 221 -28.39 18.24 -15.78
CA GLY A 221 -29.00 18.83 -14.61
C GLY A 221 -28.26 18.57 -13.28
N SER A 222 -27.07 17.93 -13.31
CA SER A 222 -26.27 17.77 -12.11
C SER A 222 -25.57 19.09 -11.76
N GLY A 223 -25.77 19.57 -10.53
CA GLY A 223 -25.15 20.83 -10.06
C GLY A 223 -23.68 20.69 -9.68
N PHE A 224 -23.19 19.50 -9.42
CA PHE A 224 -21.82 19.26 -8.94
C PHE A 224 -21.16 18.05 -9.63
N THR A 225 -19.85 17.97 -9.53
CA THR A 225 -19.07 16.82 -10.03
C THR A 225 -17.95 16.49 -9.05
N ILE A 226 -17.72 15.21 -8.81
CA ILE A 226 -16.64 14.72 -7.94
C ILE A 226 -15.67 13.88 -8.76
N LEU A 227 -14.37 14.27 -8.65
CA LEU A 227 -13.27 13.52 -9.25
C LEU A 227 -12.46 12.86 -8.14
N ALA A 228 -12.25 11.55 -8.25
CA ALA A 228 -11.24 10.82 -7.47
C ALA A 228 -9.96 10.73 -8.30
N VAL A 229 -8.87 11.31 -7.84
CA VAL A 229 -7.62 11.42 -8.60
C VAL A 229 -6.49 10.73 -7.83
N ALA A 230 -5.86 9.71 -8.43
CA ALA A 230 -4.69 9.08 -7.84
C ALA A 230 -3.51 10.05 -7.79
N GLU A 231 -2.73 10.04 -6.71
CA GLU A 231 -1.51 10.85 -6.59
C GLU A 231 -0.48 10.61 -7.73
N GLY A 232 -0.58 9.47 -8.40
CA GLY A 232 0.25 9.08 -9.54
C GLY A 232 -0.43 9.24 -10.90
N ALA A 233 -1.61 9.86 -10.99
CA ALA A 233 -2.30 10.07 -12.26
C ALA A 233 -1.42 10.87 -13.24
N ILE A 234 -1.49 10.54 -14.52
CA ILE A 234 -0.65 11.13 -15.58
C ILE A 234 -1.50 11.48 -16.79
N SER A 235 -1.21 12.60 -17.46
CA SER A 235 -1.88 12.96 -18.71
C SER A 235 -1.36 12.10 -19.88
N LYS A 236 -2.16 12.00 -20.95
CA LYS A 236 -1.73 11.32 -22.20
C LYS A 236 -0.47 11.91 -22.78
N GLU A 237 -0.31 13.24 -22.71
CA GLU A 237 0.86 13.94 -23.22
C GLU A 237 2.11 13.58 -22.39
N ASP A 238 1.98 13.59 -21.05
CA ASP A 238 3.09 13.27 -20.16
C ASP A 238 3.48 11.78 -20.25
N ALA A 239 2.51 10.89 -20.47
CA ALA A 239 2.75 9.45 -20.64
C ALA A 239 3.57 9.09 -21.91
N GLN A 240 3.56 9.97 -22.92
CA GLN A 240 4.34 9.79 -24.15
C GLN A 240 5.80 10.24 -24.01
N LEU A 241 6.14 10.97 -22.95
CA LEU A 241 7.49 11.47 -22.75
C LEU A 241 8.48 10.36 -22.38
N PRO A 242 9.73 10.43 -22.88
CA PRO A 242 10.80 9.59 -22.40
C PRO A 242 10.97 9.72 -20.88
N LYS A 243 11.28 8.62 -20.19
CA LYS A 243 11.39 8.58 -18.71
C LYS A 243 12.23 9.72 -18.09
N LYS A 244 13.32 10.14 -18.78
CA LYS A 244 14.21 11.21 -18.32
C LYS A 244 13.54 12.58 -18.40
N GLU A 245 12.79 12.82 -19.47
CA GLU A 245 12.05 14.08 -19.70
C GLU A 245 10.84 14.16 -18.79
N LEU A 246 10.09 13.07 -18.66
CA LEU A 246 8.99 12.98 -17.72
C LEU A 246 9.43 13.31 -16.30
N LYS A 247 10.56 12.74 -15.84
CA LYS A 247 11.10 13.03 -14.51
C LYS A 247 11.42 14.51 -14.34
N LYS A 248 12.06 15.14 -15.34
CA LYS A 248 12.37 16.59 -15.31
C LYS A 248 11.09 17.42 -15.27
N LYS A 249 10.07 17.04 -16.05
CA LYS A 249 8.78 17.73 -16.08
C LYS A 249 8.08 17.61 -14.73
N MET A 250 8.02 16.42 -14.14
CA MET A 250 7.45 16.21 -12.79
C MET A 250 8.18 17.02 -11.71
N GLU A 251 9.53 17.11 -11.79
CA GLU A 251 10.32 17.95 -10.89
C GLU A 251 10.03 19.46 -11.07
N ALA A 252 9.74 19.89 -12.29
CA ALA A 252 9.33 21.27 -12.57
C ALA A 252 7.90 21.54 -12.07
N ASP A 253 6.96 20.63 -12.39
CA ASP A 253 5.56 20.72 -11.96
C ASP A 253 5.44 20.74 -10.44
N SER A 254 6.24 19.96 -9.71
CA SER A 254 6.22 19.93 -8.22
C SER A 254 6.66 21.26 -7.56
N LYS A 255 7.29 22.19 -8.33
CA LYS A 255 7.60 23.55 -7.83
C LYS A 255 6.44 24.52 -8.03
N ILE A 256 5.49 24.16 -8.90
CA ILE A 256 4.34 25.00 -9.27
C ILE A 256 3.08 24.50 -8.56
N TYR A 257 2.87 23.18 -8.56
CA TYR A 257 1.68 22.55 -8.01
C TYR A 257 2.02 21.68 -6.81
N PRO A 258 1.28 21.82 -5.68
CA PRO A 258 1.47 20.96 -4.50
C PRO A 258 1.31 19.45 -4.79
N SER A 259 0.45 19.10 -5.77
CA SER A 259 0.24 17.74 -6.24
C SER A 259 -0.40 17.72 -7.62
N VAL A 260 -0.57 16.52 -8.21
CA VAL A 260 -1.20 16.33 -9.53
C VAL A 260 -2.64 16.84 -9.55
N SER A 261 -3.38 16.72 -8.45
CA SER A 261 -4.77 17.19 -8.36
C SER A 261 -4.89 18.71 -8.50
N TYR A 262 -3.92 19.47 -8.03
CA TYR A 262 -3.88 20.92 -8.24
C TYR A 262 -3.56 21.28 -9.70
N LYS A 263 -2.72 20.49 -10.38
CA LYS A 263 -2.48 20.64 -11.83
C LYS A 263 -3.76 20.37 -12.61
N VAL A 264 -4.43 19.24 -12.33
CA VAL A 264 -5.72 18.91 -12.97
C VAL A 264 -6.77 19.98 -12.71
N ALA A 265 -6.87 20.48 -11.47
CA ALA A 265 -7.78 21.57 -11.13
C ALA A 265 -7.54 22.80 -12.01
N LYS A 266 -6.27 23.24 -12.10
CA LYS A 266 -5.90 24.40 -12.92
C LYS A 266 -6.23 24.19 -14.40
N GLU A 267 -5.95 23.03 -14.92
CA GLU A 267 -6.25 22.68 -16.33
C GLU A 267 -7.75 22.69 -16.62
N ILE A 268 -8.61 22.26 -15.66
CA ILE A 268 -10.07 22.34 -15.79
C ILE A 268 -10.55 23.81 -15.66
N GLU A 269 -10.04 24.58 -14.71
CA GLU A 269 -10.39 25.99 -14.52
C GLU A 269 -10.09 26.80 -15.80
N ASP A 270 -8.92 26.61 -16.40
CA ASP A 270 -8.49 27.34 -17.60
C ASP A 270 -9.40 27.06 -18.81
N ARG A 271 -10.00 25.87 -18.90
CA ARG A 271 -10.88 25.47 -20.00
C ARG A 271 -12.35 25.81 -19.78
N THR A 272 -12.79 25.83 -18.53
CA THR A 272 -14.22 25.92 -18.22
C THR A 272 -14.62 27.21 -17.48
N GLY A 273 -13.65 27.90 -16.87
CA GLY A 273 -13.92 29.01 -15.93
C GLY A 273 -14.64 28.58 -14.65
N MET A 274 -14.78 27.28 -14.38
CA MET A 274 -15.43 26.76 -13.18
C MET A 274 -14.49 26.84 -11.99
N GLU A 275 -15.04 27.12 -10.81
CA GLU A 275 -14.28 27.06 -9.55
C GLU A 275 -14.09 25.60 -9.12
N ILE A 276 -12.84 25.15 -9.01
CA ILE A 276 -12.47 23.80 -8.58
C ILE A 276 -11.94 23.83 -7.14
N ARG A 277 -12.35 22.87 -6.35
CA ARG A 277 -11.84 22.66 -4.99
C ARG A 277 -11.08 21.35 -4.91
N VAL A 278 -9.91 21.37 -4.27
CA VAL A 278 -9.06 20.18 -4.09
C VAL A 278 -9.00 19.82 -2.61
N THR A 279 -9.19 18.56 -2.32
CA THR A 279 -9.02 17.96 -0.99
C THR A 279 -7.98 16.86 -1.08
N VAL A 280 -6.98 16.90 -0.21
CA VAL A 280 -5.91 15.89 -0.14
C VAL A 280 -5.91 15.25 1.25
N PRO A 281 -6.60 14.11 1.46
CA PRO A 281 -6.60 13.41 2.75
C PRO A 281 -5.20 12.98 3.19
N GLY A 282 -4.31 12.65 2.24
CA GLY A 282 -2.91 12.32 2.52
C GLY A 282 -2.76 11.14 3.48
N HIS A 283 -1.89 11.29 4.47
CA HIS A 283 -1.54 10.22 5.42
C HIS A 283 -2.69 9.77 6.35
N THR A 284 -3.83 10.48 6.41
CA THR A 284 -5.01 9.97 7.14
C THR A 284 -5.45 8.62 6.62
N GLN A 285 -5.23 8.33 5.33
CA GLN A 285 -5.52 7.06 4.69
C GLN A 285 -4.70 5.87 5.24
N ARG A 286 -3.64 6.14 6.02
CA ARG A 286 -2.82 5.11 6.70
C ARG A 286 -3.19 4.94 8.18
N GLY A 287 -3.98 5.86 8.74
CA GLY A 287 -4.27 5.96 10.16
C GLY A 287 -5.50 5.17 10.59
N GLY A 288 -5.77 5.21 11.90
CA GLY A 288 -6.95 4.60 12.49
C GLY A 288 -6.86 3.09 12.72
N SER A 289 -7.99 2.50 13.07
CA SER A 289 -8.12 1.05 13.31
C SER A 289 -8.31 0.29 12.00
N PRO A 290 -7.82 -0.97 11.90
CA PRO A 290 -8.11 -1.79 10.74
C PRO A 290 -9.62 -2.11 10.65
N CYS A 291 -10.18 -2.06 9.45
CA CYS A 291 -11.57 -2.46 9.20
C CYS A 291 -11.77 -3.97 9.44
N PRO A 292 -13.02 -4.44 9.61
CA PRO A 292 -13.30 -5.86 9.85
C PRO A 292 -12.70 -6.80 8.79
N TYR A 293 -12.72 -6.42 7.53
CA TYR A 293 -12.12 -7.22 6.46
C TYR A 293 -10.61 -7.41 6.67
N ASP A 294 -9.88 -6.34 6.93
CA ASP A 294 -8.44 -6.41 7.16
C ASP A 294 -8.08 -7.17 8.43
N ARG A 295 -8.89 -7.10 9.49
CA ARG A 295 -8.69 -7.93 10.71
C ARG A 295 -8.79 -9.41 10.41
N VAL A 296 -9.77 -9.82 9.61
CA VAL A 296 -9.96 -11.21 9.18
C VAL A 296 -8.82 -11.64 8.25
N LEU A 297 -8.51 -10.84 7.23
CA LEU A 297 -7.42 -11.11 6.29
C LEU A 297 -6.08 -11.24 7.02
N SER A 298 -5.75 -10.30 7.90
CA SER A 298 -4.53 -10.30 8.73
C SER A 298 -4.42 -11.56 9.59
N THR A 299 -5.53 -11.96 10.23
CA THR A 299 -5.57 -13.19 11.03
C THR A 299 -5.31 -14.43 10.17
N ARG A 300 -5.90 -14.50 8.98
CA ARG A 300 -5.73 -15.62 8.04
C ARG A 300 -4.29 -15.70 7.51
N LEU A 301 -3.73 -14.57 7.06
CA LEU A 301 -2.36 -14.52 6.55
C LEU A 301 -1.34 -14.83 7.65
N GLY A 302 -1.54 -14.27 8.86
CA GLY A 302 -0.68 -14.56 10.01
C GLY A 302 -0.73 -16.03 10.44
N SER A 303 -1.93 -16.62 10.51
CA SER A 303 -2.11 -18.05 10.81
C SER A 303 -1.47 -18.95 9.75
N ALA A 304 -1.59 -18.58 8.47
CA ALA A 304 -0.95 -19.35 7.39
C ALA A 304 0.59 -19.25 7.43
N ALA A 305 1.14 -18.08 7.80
CA ALA A 305 2.58 -17.93 8.03
C ALA A 305 3.04 -18.81 9.21
N ALA A 306 2.29 -18.83 10.31
CA ALA A 306 2.57 -19.73 11.44
C ALA A 306 2.59 -21.21 11.00
N LYS A 307 1.64 -21.63 10.16
CA LYS A 307 1.62 -23.00 9.62
C LYS A 307 2.87 -23.31 8.80
N LEU A 308 3.37 -22.40 7.98
CA LEU A 308 4.61 -22.59 7.24
C LEU A 308 5.81 -22.76 8.18
N ILE A 309 5.89 -21.93 9.24
CA ILE A 309 6.96 -22.02 10.25
C ILE A 309 6.92 -23.36 10.99
N LEU A 310 5.72 -23.85 11.34
CA LEU A 310 5.54 -25.14 12.01
C LEU A 310 6.00 -26.32 11.15
N ASN A 311 5.91 -26.18 9.83
CA ASN A 311 6.32 -27.18 8.85
C ASN A 311 7.75 -26.99 8.34
N ASP A 312 8.52 -26.04 8.88
CA ASP A 312 9.86 -25.64 8.40
C ASP A 312 9.90 -25.26 6.91
N GLU A 313 8.81 -24.66 6.42
CA GLU A 313 8.66 -24.17 5.05
C GLU A 313 8.98 -22.67 4.97
N TYR A 314 10.08 -22.31 4.33
CA TYR A 314 10.58 -20.93 4.25
C TYR A 314 10.81 -20.49 2.80
N GLY A 315 11.09 -19.21 2.59
CA GLY A 315 11.34 -18.62 1.28
C GLY A 315 10.07 -18.17 0.55
N TYR A 316 8.96 -18.00 1.27
CA TYR A 316 7.65 -17.72 0.68
C TYR A 316 7.06 -16.40 1.17
N MET A 317 6.28 -15.76 0.30
CA MET A 317 5.23 -14.84 0.69
C MET A 317 3.93 -15.62 0.93
N VAL A 318 3.17 -15.27 1.96
CA VAL A 318 1.80 -15.77 2.13
C VAL A 318 0.84 -14.81 1.46
N GLY A 319 0.28 -15.20 0.34
CA GLY A 319 -0.71 -14.41 -0.42
C GLY A 319 -2.14 -14.92 -0.24
N LEU A 320 -3.11 -14.10 -0.62
CA LEU A 320 -4.50 -14.48 -0.84
C LEU A 320 -4.71 -14.70 -2.34
N ILE A 321 -5.14 -15.89 -2.76
CA ILE A 321 -5.39 -16.22 -4.16
C ILE A 321 -6.73 -16.97 -4.26
N ASN A 322 -7.69 -16.40 -5.00
CA ASN A 322 -9.05 -16.94 -5.14
C ASN A 322 -9.70 -17.22 -3.77
N GLY A 323 -9.58 -16.24 -2.85
CA GLY A 323 -10.15 -16.34 -1.51
C GLY A 323 -9.45 -17.30 -0.54
N LYS A 324 -8.34 -17.94 -0.93
CA LYS A 324 -7.58 -18.90 -0.11
C LYS A 324 -6.17 -18.37 0.14
N THR A 325 -5.63 -18.62 1.35
CA THR A 325 -4.21 -18.36 1.63
C THR A 325 -3.34 -19.37 0.91
N LYS A 326 -2.31 -18.89 0.22
CA LYS A 326 -1.33 -19.72 -0.50
C LYS A 326 0.08 -19.21 -0.26
N LYS A 327 1.05 -20.14 -0.31
CA LYS A 327 2.47 -19.80 -0.36
C LYS A 327 2.86 -19.46 -1.80
N VAL A 328 3.58 -18.35 -1.98
CA VAL A 328 4.11 -17.88 -3.26
C VAL A 328 5.62 -17.73 -3.11
N PRO A 329 6.45 -18.39 -3.93
CA PRO A 329 7.89 -18.24 -3.83
C PRO A 329 8.33 -16.79 -3.92
N LEU A 330 9.20 -16.35 -3.01
CA LEU A 330 9.67 -14.95 -3.00
C LEU A 330 10.42 -14.58 -4.28
N GLU A 331 11.16 -15.50 -4.87
CA GLU A 331 11.84 -15.33 -6.15
C GLU A 331 10.90 -15.05 -7.32
N GLU A 332 9.68 -15.57 -7.26
CA GLU A 332 8.68 -15.36 -8.31
C GLU A 332 7.97 -14.02 -8.19
N CYS A 333 7.80 -13.49 -6.98
CA CYS A 333 6.99 -12.31 -6.73
C CYS A 333 7.81 -11.05 -6.42
N ALA A 334 9.03 -11.18 -5.87
CA ALA A 334 9.81 -10.03 -5.46
C ALA A 334 10.15 -9.11 -6.62
N GLY A 335 9.78 -7.85 -6.47
CA GLY A 335 10.06 -6.82 -7.48
C GLY A 335 9.04 -6.69 -8.60
N LYS A 336 8.05 -7.57 -8.68
CA LYS A 336 6.93 -7.43 -9.61
C LYS A 336 5.87 -6.52 -9.02
N LEU A 337 5.25 -5.73 -9.87
CA LEU A 337 4.20 -4.78 -9.49
C LEU A 337 2.86 -5.27 -10.02
N LYS A 338 1.83 -5.27 -9.16
CA LYS A 338 0.46 -5.57 -9.55
C LYS A 338 -0.26 -4.28 -9.93
N MET A 339 -0.29 -3.99 -11.22
CA MET A 339 -0.99 -2.86 -11.80
C MET A 339 -2.48 -3.14 -11.98
N VAL A 340 -3.30 -2.10 -12.03
CA VAL A 340 -4.68 -2.20 -12.54
C VAL A 340 -4.59 -2.41 -14.06
N THR A 341 -5.18 -3.46 -14.57
CA THR A 341 -5.24 -3.65 -16.03
C THR A 341 -6.37 -2.80 -16.61
N PRO A 342 -6.19 -2.13 -17.76
CA PRO A 342 -7.23 -1.28 -18.35
C PRO A 342 -8.54 -2.04 -18.68
N ASP A 343 -8.45 -3.35 -18.81
CA ASP A 343 -9.57 -4.27 -19.02
C ASP A 343 -10.09 -4.93 -17.73
N ALA A 344 -9.68 -4.45 -16.56
CA ALA A 344 -10.18 -4.95 -15.28
C ALA A 344 -11.72 -4.86 -15.21
N GLN A 345 -12.32 -5.84 -14.54
CA GLN A 345 -13.79 -5.91 -14.41
C GLN A 345 -14.34 -4.65 -13.74
N GLU A 346 -13.66 -4.16 -12.72
CA GLU A 346 -14.05 -2.95 -11.97
C GLU A 346 -14.10 -1.71 -12.88
N ILE A 347 -13.14 -1.56 -13.81
CA ILE A 347 -13.13 -0.46 -14.77
C ILE A 347 -14.31 -0.58 -15.76
N ARG A 348 -14.53 -1.79 -16.31
CA ARG A 348 -15.63 -2.04 -17.23
C ARG A 348 -16.98 -1.75 -16.58
N ASP A 349 -17.17 -2.18 -15.36
CA ASP A 349 -18.41 -1.98 -14.62
C ASP A 349 -18.61 -0.49 -14.27
N ALA A 350 -17.56 0.20 -13.83
CA ALA A 350 -17.58 1.64 -13.58
C ALA A 350 -17.96 2.43 -14.86
N LYS A 351 -17.38 2.11 -16.01
CA LYS A 351 -17.71 2.74 -17.30
C LYS A 351 -19.17 2.49 -17.72
N ARG A 352 -19.70 1.28 -17.47
CA ARG A 352 -21.10 0.93 -17.77
C ARG A 352 -22.12 1.78 -17.02
N ILE A 353 -21.79 2.21 -15.81
CA ILE A 353 -22.65 3.10 -15.02
C ILE A 353 -22.36 4.58 -15.24
N GLY A 354 -21.48 4.91 -16.19
CA GLY A 354 -21.23 6.28 -16.65
C GLY A 354 -20.06 7.00 -15.99
N ILE A 355 -19.24 6.32 -15.16
CA ILE A 355 -18.01 6.89 -14.59
C ILE A 355 -16.98 7.07 -15.71
N SER A 356 -16.40 8.26 -15.81
CA SER A 356 -15.34 8.58 -16.77
C SER A 356 -13.95 8.30 -16.19
N PHE A 357 -13.04 7.82 -17.03
CA PHE A 357 -11.62 7.69 -16.70
C PHE A 357 -10.75 8.72 -17.44
N GLY A 358 -11.37 9.67 -18.13
CA GLY A 358 -10.66 10.67 -18.93
C GLY A 358 -10.00 10.09 -20.20
N ASP A 359 -10.48 8.97 -20.72
CA ASP A 359 -9.90 8.24 -21.88
C ASP A 359 -10.75 8.31 -23.17
#